data_5b85c489262e508bed1e5bb1b7213b72
#
_entry.id   5b85c489262e508bed1e5bb1b7213b72
#
_cell.length_a   1.000
_cell.length_b   1.000
_cell.length_c   1.000
_cell.angle_alpha   90.00
_cell.angle_beta   90.00
_cell.angle_gamma   90.00
#
_symmetry.space_group_name_H-M   'P 1'
#
loop_
_entity.id
_entity.type
_entity.pdbx_description
1 polymer ?
#
loop_
_entity_poly.entity_id
_entity_poly.type
_entity_poly.pdbx_seq_one_letter_code
_entity_poly.pdbx_strand_id
1 'polypeptide(L)'
;MKRLLIISLLCFSFSSLCAQTVDVVEQGQKVSLRGLSMPTASVVWASGSNGKVAKSVDGGATFRWMTVEGYTRRDFRDIEAFDSSTAIIMAVDTPAIILKTTDGGKTWRKVFEDVRPGMFLDAMDFSGNNGVVIGDPINGKTFMAVTSDKGNIWIPKETPDTMMDGEAFFASSGTNIKIIGAKRNSKNLFVSGGMQSRIFFNGNAIKLPMQSGKNSTGANGLVLHPNQQQGIIIGGDFANDKRSDSAILLFSLYPTIKFTDPVTPPLGYKSAAVYLSPSTVLSCGTSGVDLSIDGGLNWKNISNLGFHVAVKSLDGKFAILAGGNGRIAKLHY
;
A
#
# COMPACT_ATOMS: atom_id res chain seq x y z
N MET A 1 -3.97 38.07 63.74
CA MET A 1 -4.33 36.94 62.83
C MET A 1 -4.16 37.42 61.41
N LYS A 2 -3.06 37.02 60.72
CA LYS A 2 -2.80 37.37 59.32
C LYS A 2 -3.30 36.21 58.44
N ARG A 3 -4.31 36.49 57.61
CA ARG A 3 -4.80 35.49 56.63
C ARG A 3 -3.88 35.48 55.42
N LEU A 4 -3.26 34.33 55.15
CA LEU A 4 -2.46 34.07 53.94
C LEU A 4 -3.41 33.69 52.81
N LEU A 5 -3.45 34.49 51.76
CA LEU A 5 -4.21 34.18 50.53
C LEU A 5 -3.30 33.35 49.63
N ILE A 6 -3.61 32.06 49.43
CA ILE A 6 -2.93 31.19 48.48
C ILE A 6 -3.63 31.36 47.13
N ILE A 7 -2.97 32.02 46.20
CA ILE A 7 -3.41 32.11 44.80
C ILE A 7 -2.87 30.87 44.07
N SER A 8 -3.75 29.92 43.76
CA SER A 8 -3.44 28.76 42.92
C SER A 8 -3.38 29.21 41.47
N LEU A 9 -2.19 29.20 40.89
CA LEU A 9 -1.97 29.48 39.46
C LEU A 9 -2.28 28.20 38.66
N LEU A 10 -3.46 28.14 38.03
CA LEU A 10 -3.80 27.07 37.07
C LEU A 10 -3.01 27.33 35.77
N CYS A 11 -1.94 26.58 35.55
CA CYS A 11 -1.26 26.52 34.25
C CYS A 11 -2.14 25.74 33.25
N PHE A 12 -2.88 26.43 32.39
CA PHE A 12 -3.49 25.84 31.20
C PHE A 12 -2.38 25.57 30.20
N SER A 13 -2.01 24.28 30.06
CA SER A 13 -1.19 23.81 28.96
C SER A 13 -2.04 23.84 27.69
N PHE A 14 -1.87 24.88 26.87
CA PHE A 14 -2.39 24.85 25.48
C PHE A 14 -1.61 23.82 24.69
N SER A 15 -2.14 22.62 24.57
CA SER A 15 -1.70 21.68 23.53
C SER A 15 -2.12 22.30 22.20
N SER A 16 -1.17 22.81 21.43
CA SER A 16 -1.40 23.20 20.04
C SER A 16 -1.86 21.96 19.30
N LEU A 17 -3.18 21.82 19.01
CA LEU A 17 -3.66 20.88 18.03
C LEU A 17 -3.08 21.34 16.68
N CYS A 18 -1.97 20.73 16.25
CA CYS A 18 -1.52 20.87 14.89
C CYS A 18 -2.60 20.23 14.01
N ALA A 19 -3.32 21.03 13.25
CA ALA A 19 -4.29 20.52 12.28
C ALA A 19 -3.52 19.70 11.25
N GLN A 20 -3.84 18.43 11.15
CA GLN A 20 -3.22 17.53 10.16
C GLN A 20 -3.76 17.93 8.79
N THR A 21 -2.90 18.47 7.94
CA THR A 21 -3.22 18.91 6.58
C THR A 21 -2.58 17.96 5.55
N VAL A 22 -3.33 17.71 4.48
CA VAL A 22 -2.83 16.98 3.31
C VAL A 22 -2.43 18.02 2.28
N ASP A 23 -1.15 18.33 2.21
CA ASP A 23 -0.61 19.39 1.36
C ASP A 23 -0.19 18.81 0.00
N VAL A 24 -0.86 19.22 -1.09
CA VAL A 24 -0.53 18.78 -2.44
C VAL A 24 0.76 19.47 -2.88
N VAL A 25 1.79 18.66 -3.17
CA VAL A 25 3.12 19.15 -3.61
C VAL A 25 3.31 19.01 -5.11
N GLU A 26 2.58 18.09 -5.78
CA GLU A 26 2.66 17.83 -7.22
C GLU A 26 1.29 17.43 -7.77
N GLN A 27 0.93 17.91 -8.98
CA GLN A 27 -0.28 17.49 -9.70
C GLN A 27 -0.26 17.98 -11.16
N GLY A 28 -1.25 17.51 -11.95
CA GLY A 28 -1.45 17.97 -13.33
C GLY A 28 -0.76 17.08 -14.37
N GLN A 29 0.00 16.09 -13.97
CA GLN A 29 0.51 15.07 -14.87
C GLN A 29 -0.61 14.09 -15.22
N LYS A 30 -0.82 13.81 -16.51
CA LYS A 30 -1.83 12.85 -16.98
C LYS A 30 -1.39 11.41 -16.69
N VAL A 31 -1.29 11.07 -15.40
CA VAL A 31 -0.84 9.77 -14.91
C VAL A 31 -1.64 9.36 -13.66
N SER A 32 -1.94 8.07 -13.55
CA SER A 32 -2.47 7.46 -12.33
C SER A 32 -1.29 6.82 -11.59
N LEU A 33 -0.87 7.42 -10.47
CA LEU A 33 0.19 6.88 -9.62
C LEU A 33 -0.39 5.83 -8.68
N ARG A 34 0.21 4.63 -8.64
CA ARG A 34 -0.23 3.50 -7.80
C ARG A 34 0.91 2.85 -7.03
N GLY A 35 2.14 2.88 -7.54
CA GLY A 35 3.32 2.47 -6.81
C GLY A 35 3.96 3.64 -6.09
N LEU A 36 4.40 3.42 -4.83
CA LEU A 36 5.07 4.44 -4.02
C LEU A 36 6.02 3.76 -3.03
N SER A 37 7.29 4.14 -3.05
CA SER A 37 8.32 3.58 -2.17
C SER A 37 9.22 4.69 -1.62
N MET A 38 9.61 4.57 -0.34
CA MET A 38 10.41 5.56 0.37
C MET A 38 11.56 4.87 1.13
N PRO A 39 12.68 4.57 0.46
CA PRO A 39 13.81 3.83 1.05
C PRO A 39 14.59 4.63 2.08
N THR A 40 14.51 5.97 2.08
CA THR A 40 15.10 6.86 3.09
C THR A 40 14.17 8.04 3.34
N ALA A 41 14.40 8.81 4.41
CA ALA A 41 13.60 10.00 4.71
C ALA A 41 13.67 11.09 3.61
N SER A 42 14.68 11.06 2.73
CA SER A 42 14.85 12.03 1.65
C SER A 42 14.49 11.49 0.27
N VAL A 43 14.45 10.16 0.05
CA VAL A 43 14.25 9.57 -1.27
C VAL A 43 12.84 9.01 -1.39
N VAL A 44 12.09 9.50 -2.36
CA VAL A 44 10.74 9.02 -2.71
C VAL A 44 10.73 8.61 -4.19
N TRP A 45 10.15 7.46 -4.47
CA TRP A 45 9.87 6.99 -5.82
C TRP A 45 8.38 6.73 -5.98
N ALA A 46 7.82 7.14 -7.10
CA ALA A 46 6.44 6.82 -7.47
C ALA A 46 6.38 6.30 -8.91
N SER A 47 5.49 5.35 -9.17
CA SER A 47 5.26 4.78 -10.50
C SER A 47 3.79 4.79 -10.86
N GLY A 48 3.49 4.80 -12.17
CA GLY A 48 2.11 4.83 -12.63
C GLY A 48 1.94 4.56 -14.13
N SER A 49 0.79 4.96 -14.62
CA SER A 49 0.40 4.77 -16.01
C SER A 49 1.29 5.56 -16.99
N ASN A 50 1.18 5.23 -18.29
CA ASN A 50 1.89 5.88 -19.38
C ASN A 50 3.42 5.79 -19.25
N GLY A 51 3.94 4.70 -18.67
CA GLY A 51 5.37 4.49 -18.49
C GLY A 51 6.05 5.51 -17.57
N LYS A 52 5.29 6.18 -16.69
CA LYS A 52 5.81 7.29 -15.88
C LYS A 52 6.35 6.82 -14.54
N VAL A 53 7.46 7.43 -14.16
CA VAL A 53 8.07 7.32 -12.82
C VAL A 53 8.42 8.74 -12.36
N ALA A 54 8.14 9.03 -11.10
CA ALA A 54 8.55 10.26 -10.44
C ALA A 54 9.53 9.94 -9.30
N LYS A 55 10.53 10.79 -9.08
CA LYS A 55 11.53 10.63 -8.06
C LYS A 55 11.84 11.95 -7.37
N SER A 56 11.86 11.91 -6.04
CA SER A 56 12.36 12.98 -5.17
C SER A 56 13.63 12.53 -4.45
N VAL A 57 14.51 13.49 -4.11
CA VAL A 57 15.69 13.28 -3.25
C VAL A 57 15.75 14.30 -2.09
N ASP A 58 14.68 15.06 -1.90
CA ASP A 58 14.53 16.11 -0.90
C ASP A 58 13.32 15.88 0.04
N GLY A 59 12.97 14.60 0.24
CA GLY A 59 11.86 14.21 1.12
C GLY A 59 10.48 14.54 0.56
N GLY A 60 10.36 14.56 -0.76
CA GLY A 60 9.10 14.82 -1.45
C GLY A 60 8.75 16.30 -1.57
N ALA A 61 9.73 17.22 -1.44
CA ALA A 61 9.51 18.64 -1.68
C ALA A 61 9.43 18.95 -3.18
N THR A 62 10.26 18.26 -3.99
CA THR A 62 10.24 18.38 -5.47
C THR A 62 10.34 16.99 -6.11
N PHE A 63 9.78 16.85 -7.34
CA PHE A 63 9.81 15.60 -8.08
C PHE A 63 10.36 15.78 -9.49
N ARG A 64 11.30 14.91 -9.87
CA ARG A 64 11.75 14.74 -11.24
C ARG A 64 10.94 13.62 -11.90
N TRP A 65 10.23 13.96 -12.97
CA TRP A 65 9.47 13.02 -13.78
C TRP A 65 10.32 12.37 -14.85
N MET A 66 10.12 11.08 -15.08
CA MET A 66 10.81 10.28 -16.07
C MET A 66 9.80 9.43 -16.83
N THR A 67 10.11 9.12 -18.09
CA THR A 67 9.37 8.13 -18.86
C THR A 67 10.31 6.95 -19.11
N VAL A 68 9.86 5.75 -18.82
CA VAL A 68 10.64 4.53 -19.05
C VAL A 68 10.69 4.27 -20.55
N GLU A 69 11.88 4.34 -21.13
CA GLU A 69 12.09 4.15 -22.56
C GLU A 69 11.65 2.75 -22.99
N GLY A 70 10.97 2.66 -24.14
CA GLY A 70 10.38 1.42 -24.65
C GLY A 70 9.08 0.99 -23.99
N TYR A 71 8.63 1.68 -22.90
CA TYR A 71 7.48 1.28 -22.11
C TYR A 71 6.44 2.39 -21.90
N THR A 72 6.36 3.35 -22.81
CA THR A 72 5.52 4.56 -22.72
C THR A 72 4.01 4.29 -22.59
N ARG A 73 3.54 3.09 -22.92
CA ARG A 73 2.12 2.67 -22.79
C ARG A 73 1.86 1.74 -21.63
N ARG A 74 2.91 1.41 -20.83
CA ARG A 74 2.75 0.47 -19.71
C ARG A 74 2.23 1.20 -18.46
N ASP A 75 1.47 0.47 -17.65
CA ASP A 75 0.98 0.92 -16.36
C ASP A 75 1.80 0.22 -15.27
N PHE A 76 2.68 0.99 -14.61
CA PHE A 76 3.54 0.52 -13.53
C PHE A 76 2.83 0.71 -12.20
N ARG A 77 2.16 -0.32 -11.71
CA ARG A 77 1.29 -0.22 -10.53
C ARG A 77 1.96 -0.52 -9.21
N ASP A 78 3.21 -0.94 -9.26
CA ASP A 78 4.00 -1.12 -8.03
C ASP A 78 5.45 -0.72 -8.26
N ILE A 79 6.11 -0.26 -7.19
CA ILE A 79 7.52 0.13 -7.17
C ILE A 79 8.15 -0.19 -5.82
N GLU A 80 9.29 -0.85 -5.84
CA GLU A 80 10.14 -1.04 -4.67
C GLU A 80 11.50 -0.42 -4.90
N ALA A 81 11.86 0.54 -4.06
CA ALA A 81 13.14 1.22 -4.12
C ALA A 81 14.03 0.82 -2.94
N PHE A 82 15.31 0.65 -3.22
CA PHE A 82 16.31 0.28 -2.20
C PHE A 82 17.18 1.47 -1.79
N ASP A 83 17.32 2.44 -2.70
CA ASP A 83 18.08 3.67 -2.48
C ASP A 83 17.73 4.71 -3.59
N SER A 84 18.50 5.78 -3.70
CA SER A 84 18.31 6.81 -4.73
C SER A 84 18.68 6.34 -6.14
N SER A 85 19.36 5.22 -6.31
CA SER A 85 19.83 4.70 -7.59
C SER A 85 19.11 3.44 -8.02
N THR A 86 18.70 2.62 -7.07
CA THR A 86 18.19 1.26 -7.31
C THR A 86 16.71 1.16 -6.98
N ALA A 87 15.90 0.81 -7.98
CA ALA A 87 14.48 0.55 -7.84
C ALA A 87 14.00 -0.52 -8.83
N ILE A 88 12.88 -1.16 -8.50
CA ILE A 88 12.17 -2.13 -9.32
C ILE A 88 10.76 -1.62 -9.55
N ILE A 89 10.27 -1.71 -10.77
CA ILE A 89 8.87 -1.41 -11.13
C ILE A 89 8.23 -2.61 -11.78
N MET A 90 6.95 -2.79 -11.52
CA MET A 90 6.15 -3.88 -12.02
C MET A 90 5.03 -3.34 -12.89
N ALA A 91 4.95 -3.81 -14.14
CA ALA A 91 3.86 -3.50 -15.04
C ALA A 91 2.80 -4.61 -15.00
N VAL A 92 1.56 -4.17 -14.98
CA VAL A 92 0.38 -5.04 -15.16
C VAL A 92 0.16 -5.34 -16.65
N ASP A 93 -0.77 -6.23 -16.95
CA ASP A 93 -1.14 -6.72 -18.29
C ASP A 93 -0.09 -7.63 -18.96
N THR A 94 -0.56 -8.38 -19.94
CA THR A 94 0.28 -9.29 -20.72
C THR A 94 1.03 -8.54 -21.83
N PRO A 95 2.33 -8.77 -22.01
CA PRO A 95 3.22 -9.53 -21.14
C PRO A 95 3.41 -8.83 -19.78
N ALA A 96 3.32 -9.60 -18.70
CA ALA A 96 3.69 -9.10 -17.38
C ALA A 96 5.20 -8.92 -17.31
N ILE A 97 5.67 -7.76 -16.86
CA ILE A 97 7.09 -7.43 -16.82
C ILE A 97 7.50 -6.79 -15.48
N ILE A 98 8.73 -7.11 -15.07
CA ILE A 98 9.40 -6.39 -13.99
C ILE A 98 10.67 -5.78 -14.57
N LEU A 99 10.86 -4.49 -14.29
CA LEU A 99 12.04 -3.74 -14.71
C LEU A 99 12.83 -3.30 -13.49
N LYS A 100 14.14 -3.24 -13.63
CA LYS A 100 15.05 -2.77 -12.58
C LYS A 100 15.98 -1.69 -13.11
N THR A 101 16.14 -0.63 -12.33
CA THR A 101 17.18 0.40 -12.52
C THR A 101 18.24 0.30 -11.44
N THR A 102 19.49 0.72 -11.76
CA THR A 102 20.60 0.88 -10.81
C THR A 102 21.33 2.22 -11.00
N ASP A 103 20.77 3.11 -11.84
CA ASP A 103 21.34 4.42 -12.22
C ASP A 103 20.41 5.60 -11.95
N GLY A 104 19.44 5.38 -11.04
CA GLY A 104 18.50 6.43 -10.64
C GLY A 104 17.35 6.65 -11.62
N GLY A 105 16.99 5.63 -12.39
CA GLY A 105 15.90 5.66 -13.35
C GLY A 105 16.28 6.23 -14.72
N LYS A 106 17.57 6.36 -15.02
CA LYS A 106 18.04 6.76 -16.35
C LYS A 106 17.84 5.64 -17.37
N THR A 107 18.18 4.40 -16.96
CA THR A 107 17.95 3.17 -17.74
C THR A 107 17.23 2.12 -16.92
N TRP A 108 16.50 1.25 -17.60
CA TRP A 108 15.73 0.17 -16.98
C TRP A 108 15.98 -1.15 -17.72
N ARG A 109 16.38 -2.17 -17.00
CA ARG A 109 16.61 -3.52 -17.52
C ARG A 109 15.45 -4.44 -17.16
N LYS A 110 14.92 -5.19 -18.14
CA LYS A 110 13.91 -6.23 -17.88
C LYS A 110 14.56 -7.38 -17.10
N VAL A 111 14.00 -7.69 -15.93
CA VAL A 111 14.45 -8.74 -15.01
C VAL A 111 13.45 -9.90 -14.89
N PHE A 112 12.22 -9.70 -15.38
CA PHE A 112 11.19 -10.73 -15.47
C PHE A 112 10.25 -10.43 -16.64
N GLU A 113 9.76 -11.49 -17.27
CA GLU A 113 8.70 -11.42 -18.27
C GLU A 113 7.89 -12.70 -18.26
N ASP A 114 6.57 -12.57 -18.33
CA ASP A 114 5.65 -13.67 -18.53
C ASP A 114 4.62 -13.31 -19.60
N VAL A 115 4.62 -14.09 -20.69
CA VAL A 115 3.80 -13.84 -21.87
C VAL A 115 2.51 -14.66 -21.88
N ARG A 116 2.24 -15.46 -20.83
CA ARG A 116 1.04 -16.31 -20.78
C ARG A 116 -0.21 -15.45 -20.89
N PRO A 117 -1.21 -15.88 -21.69
CA PRO A 117 -2.49 -15.18 -21.77
C PRO A 117 -3.14 -15.05 -20.40
N GLY A 118 -3.66 -13.87 -20.08
CA GLY A 118 -4.29 -13.57 -18.79
C GLY A 118 -3.33 -13.29 -17.65
N MET A 119 -2.01 -13.30 -17.91
CA MET A 119 -1.05 -12.91 -16.87
C MET A 119 -1.21 -11.45 -16.50
N PHE A 120 -1.39 -11.21 -15.19
CA PHE A 120 -1.53 -9.89 -14.61
C PHE A 120 -0.83 -9.90 -13.25
N LEU A 121 0.14 -9.01 -13.05
CA LEU A 121 0.83 -8.85 -11.77
C LEU A 121 0.14 -7.79 -10.91
N ASP A 122 0.03 -8.03 -9.61
CA ASP A 122 -0.77 -7.19 -8.72
C ASP A 122 0.03 -6.44 -7.68
N ALA A 123 0.98 -7.12 -7.03
CA ALA A 123 1.80 -6.52 -5.99
C ALA A 123 3.13 -7.25 -5.81
N MET A 124 4.10 -6.53 -5.26
CA MET A 124 5.35 -7.10 -4.76
C MET A 124 5.68 -6.56 -3.37
N ASP A 125 6.44 -7.33 -2.60
CA ASP A 125 6.95 -6.91 -1.30
C ASP A 125 8.37 -7.43 -1.10
N PHE A 126 9.18 -6.68 -0.37
CA PHE A 126 10.59 -7.02 -0.12
C PHE A 126 10.94 -7.02 1.37
N SER A 127 11.75 -7.99 1.77
CA SER A 127 12.42 -8.04 3.07
C SER A 127 13.93 -8.23 2.85
N GLY A 128 14.66 -7.13 2.85
CA GLY A 128 16.09 -7.11 2.52
C GLY A 128 16.35 -7.47 1.06
N ASN A 129 17.05 -8.60 0.83
CA ASN A 129 17.33 -9.09 -0.53
C ASN A 129 16.20 -9.97 -1.10
N ASN A 130 15.33 -10.48 -0.22
CA ASN A 130 14.27 -11.39 -0.62
C ASN A 130 13.04 -10.58 -1.04
N GLY A 131 12.43 -10.97 -2.14
CA GLY A 131 11.20 -10.37 -2.65
C GLY A 131 10.21 -11.43 -3.12
N VAL A 132 8.96 -11.06 -3.15
CA VAL A 132 7.86 -11.84 -3.71
C VAL A 132 7.01 -10.95 -4.58
N VAL A 133 6.51 -11.48 -5.68
CA VAL A 133 5.48 -10.87 -6.53
C VAL A 133 4.33 -11.84 -6.64
N ILE A 134 3.11 -11.31 -6.58
CA ILE A 134 1.88 -12.08 -6.86
C ILE A 134 1.14 -11.48 -8.04
N GLY A 135 0.31 -12.31 -8.65
CA GLY A 135 -0.55 -11.92 -9.75
C GLY A 135 -1.83 -12.76 -9.78
N ASP A 136 -2.76 -12.33 -10.60
CA ASP A 136 -4.05 -12.97 -10.80
C ASP A 136 -3.94 -14.47 -11.10
N PRO A 137 -4.97 -15.23 -10.77
CA PRO A 137 -4.95 -16.68 -10.92
C PRO A 137 -4.76 -17.11 -12.37
N ILE A 138 -3.81 -18.01 -12.60
CA ILE A 138 -3.65 -18.73 -13.86
C ILE A 138 -4.11 -20.18 -13.64
N ASN A 139 -5.12 -20.61 -14.40
CA ASN A 139 -5.74 -21.94 -14.23
C ASN A 139 -6.18 -22.23 -12.78
N GLY A 140 -6.78 -21.24 -12.13
CA GLY A 140 -7.29 -21.35 -10.76
C GLY A 140 -6.23 -21.38 -9.66
N LYS A 141 -4.96 -21.11 -9.96
CA LYS A 141 -3.87 -21.01 -8.97
C LYS A 141 -3.27 -19.63 -8.95
N THR A 142 -3.01 -19.07 -7.77
CA THR A 142 -2.29 -17.82 -7.58
C THR A 142 -0.95 -17.86 -8.31
N PHE A 143 -0.68 -16.88 -9.15
CA PHE A 143 0.67 -16.69 -9.66
C PHE A 143 1.58 -16.11 -8.59
N MET A 144 2.78 -16.67 -8.44
CA MET A 144 3.81 -16.17 -7.53
C MET A 144 5.19 -16.35 -8.15
N ALA A 145 6.07 -15.36 -7.98
CA ALA A 145 7.50 -15.52 -8.22
C ALA A 145 8.29 -14.90 -7.08
N VAL A 146 9.48 -15.42 -6.83
CA VAL A 146 10.35 -14.98 -5.73
C VAL A 146 11.74 -14.61 -6.22
N THR A 147 12.38 -13.73 -5.48
CA THR A 147 13.79 -13.36 -5.66
C THR A 147 14.55 -13.42 -4.34
N SER A 148 15.85 -13.64 -4.38
CA SER A 148 16.76 -13.58 -3.21
C SER A 148 17.94 -12.63 -3.41
N ASP A 149 17.95 -11.87 -4.50
CA ASP A 149 19.05 -11.03 -4.95
C ASP A 149 18.62 -9.58 -5.29
N LYS A 150 17.63 -9.06 -4.54
CA LYS A 150 17.02 -7.74 -4.77
C LYS A 150 16.40 -7.63 -6.16
N GLY A 151 15.76 -8.70 -6.65
CA GLY A 151 15.03 -8.72 -7.90
C GLY A 151 15.90 -8.65 -9.16
N ASN A 152 17.14 -9.16 -9.13
CA ASN A 152 17.91 -9.36 -10.35
C ASN A 152 17.40 -10.58 -11.13
N ILE A 153 17.01 -11.63 -10.40
CA ILE A 153 16.45 -12.88 -10.94
C ILE A 153 15.17 -13.19 -10.19
N TRP A 154 14.11 -13.54 -10.94
CA TRP A 154 12.82 -13.95 -10.40
C TRP A 154 12.55 -15.40 -10.80
N ILE A 155 12.14 -16.21 -9.82
CA ILE A 155 11.87 -17.63 -10.00
C ILE A 155 10.40 -17.87 -9.71
N PRO A 156 9.58 -18.28 -10.72
CA PRO A 156 8.20 -18.67 -10.49
C PRO A 156 8.10 -19.81 -9.46
N LYS A 157 7.10 -19.72 -8.61
CA LYS A 157 6.81 -20.73 -7.58
C LYS A 157 5.39 -21.26 -7.76
N GLU A 158 5.24 -22.57 -7.69
CA GLU A 158 3.93 -23.15 -7.54
C GLU A 158 3.38 -22.84 -6.14
N THR A 159 2.12 -22.43 -6.09
CA THR A 159 1.42 -22.20 -4.83
C THR A 159 0.38 -23.32 -4.64
N PRO A 160 0.17 -23.80 -3.41
CA PRO A 160 -0.91 -24.72 -3.13
C PRO A 160 -2.28 -24.03 -3.17
N ASP A 161 -2.29 -22.70 -3.19
CA ASP A 161 -3.48 -21.88 -3.03
C ASP A 161 -4.35 -21.97 -4.29
N THR A 162 -5.52 -22.58 -4.13
CA THR A 162 -6.55 -22.61 -5.16
C THR A 162 -7.47 -21.42 -5.00
N MET A 163 -7.62 -20.65 -6.06
CA MET A 163 -8.50 -19.49 -6.11
C MET A 163 -9.91 -19.93 -6.52
N MET A 164 -10.91 -19.25 -5.98
CA MET A 164 -12.32 -19.46 -6.33
C MET A 164 -12.63 -18.74 -7.65
N ASP A 165 -13.70 -19.16 -8.34
CA ASP A 165 -14.15 -18.49 -9.55
C ASP A 165 -14.47 -17.03 -9.32
N GLY A 166 -13.88 -16.15 -10.11
CA GLY A 166 -14.00 -14.69 -10.00
C GLY A 166 -13.32 -14.08 -8.78
N GLU A 167 -12.50 -14.84 -8.07
CA GLU A 167 -11.59 -14.31 -7.06
C GLU A 167 -10.31 -13.82 -7.74
N ALA A 168 -9.85 -12.62 -7.37
CA ALA A 168 -8.73 -11.95 -7.98
C ALA A 168 -7.94 -11.12 -6.97
N PHE A 169 -6.79 -10.61 -7.38
CA PHE A 169 -6.07 -9.56 -6.66
C PHE A 169 -6.36 -8.20 -7.27
N PHE A 170 -6.00 -7.14 -6.56
CA PHE A 170 -6.24 -5.79 -7.05
C PHE A 170 -4.94 -4.99 -7.06
N ALA A 171 -4.40 -4.72 -8.23
CA ALA A 171 -3.22 -3.88 -8.43
C ALA A 171 -3.53 -2.40 -8.16
N SER A 172 -4.07 -2.09 -6.99
CA SER A 172 -4.52 -0.73 -6.64
C SER A 172 -3.44 0.11 -5.98
N SER A 173 -2.51 -0.52 -5.23
CA SER A 173 -1.47 0.17 -4.45
C SER A 173 -0.24 -0.68 -4.14
N GLY A 174 -0.13 -1.91 -4.69
CA GLY A 174 0.98 -2.83 -4.37
C GLY A 174 0.96 -3.38 -2.93
N THR A 175 -0.17 -3.30 -2.21
CA THR A 175 -0.19 -3.62 -0.78
C THR A 175 -0.96 -4.90 -0.43
N ASN A 176 -1.37 -5.70 -1.39
CA ASN A 176 -2.14 -6.93 -1.14
C ASN A 176 -1.28 -8.15 -0.73
N ILE A 177 0.05 -8.02 -0.69
CA ILE A 177 0.96 -9.01 -0.12
C ILE A 177 1.95 -8.37 0.84
N LYS A 178 2.32 -9.10 1.92
CA LYS A 178 3.39 -8.74 2.85
C LYS A 178 4.23 -9.94 3.25
N ILE A 179 5.55 -9.74 3.31
CA ILE A 179 6.49 -10.70 3.89
C ILE A 179 6.53 -10.49 5.40
N ILE A 180 6.18 -11.51 6.18
CA ILE A 180 6.22 -11.49 7.64
C ILE A 180 7.41 -12.29 8.15
N GLY A 181 8.08 -11.77 9.17
CA GLY A 181 9.24 -12.41 9.79
C GLY A 181 10.55 -12.11 9.08
N ALA A 182 11.64 -12.68 9.60
CA ALA A 182 13.00 -12.40 9.13
C ALA A 182 13.62 -13.60 8.41
N LYS A 183 14.27 -13.33 7.27
CA LYS A 183 15.16 -14.27 6.54
C LYS A 183 14.52 -15.65 6.27
N ARG A 184 15.11 -16.74 6.83
CA ARG A 184 14.75 -18.13 6.50
C ARG A 184 13.36 -18.56 6.97
N ASN A 185 12.76 -17.86 7.94
CA ASN A 185 11.44 -18.15 8.49
C ASN A 185 10.38 -17.14 8.02
N SER A 186 10.66 -16.40 6.96
CA SER A 186 9.66 -15.47 6.41
C SER A 186 8.49 -16.24 5.80
N LYS A 187 7.30 -15.64 5.94
CA LYS A 187 6.02 -16.17 5.45
C LYS A 187 5.35 -15.08 4.64
N ASN A 188 4.59 -15.48 3.66
CA ASN A 188 3.76 -14.56 2.90
C ASN A 188 2.38 -14.46 3.53
N LEU A 189 1.88 -13.25 3.68
CA LEU A 189 0.52 -12.92 4.04
C LEU A 189 -0.08 -12.10 2.90
N PHE A 190 -1.19 -12.54 2.32
CA PHE A 190 -1.82 -11.82 1.22
C PHE A 190 -3.33 -11.92 1.27
N VAL A 191 -4.02 -11.02 0.57
CA VAL A 191 -5.47 -10.93 0.53
C VAL A 191 -5.97 -10.88 -0.90
N SER A 192 -7.17 -11.44 -1.12
CA SER A 192 -7.90 -11.41 -2.38
C SER A 192 -9.24 -10.71 -2.25
N GLY A 193 -9.84 -10.37 -3.37
CA GLY A 193 -11.18 -9.81 -3.47
C GLY A 193 -11.92 -10.36 -4.70
N GLY A 194 -12.95 -9.65 -5.15
CA GLY A 194 -13.81 -10.08 -6.24
C GLY A 194 -15.03 -10.84 -5.75
N MET A 195 -15.35 -11.96 -6.40
CA MET A 195 -16.49 -12.80 -6.01
C MET A 195 -16.32 -13.43 -4.63
N GLN A 196 -15.08 -13.60 -4.18
CA GLN A 196 -14.70 -13.99 -2.83
C GLN A 196 -13.64 -13.03 -2.31
N SER A 197 -13.59 -12.87 -0.98
CA SER A 197 -12.54 -12.11 -0.31
C SER A 197 -11.94 -12.99 0.79
N ARG A 198 -10.64 -13.26 0.71
CA ARG A 198 -9.94 -14.16 1.63
C ARG A 198 -8.59 -13.59 2.05
N ILE A 199 -8.11 -14.04 3.21
CA ILE A 199 -6.73 -13.87 3.67
C ILE A 199 -6.01 -15.22 3.59
N PHE A 200 -4.78 -15.19 3.11
CA PHE A 200 -3.91 -16.36 2.95
C PHE A 200 -2.72 -16.24 3.87
N PHE A 201 -2.56 -17.22 4.75
CA PHE A 201 -1.45 -17.25 5.69
C PHE A 201 -1.13 -18.69 6.14
N ASN A 202 0.14 -19.08 6.09
CA ASN A 202 0.61 -20.42 6.49
C ASN A 202 -0.11 -21.58 5.78
N GLY A 203 -0.41 -21.43 4.48
CA GLY A 203 -1.12 -22.46 3.72
C GLY A 203 -2.62 -22.55 4.03
N ASN A 204 -3.17 -21.62 4.81
CA ASN A 204 -4.60 -21.52 5.06
C ASN A 204 -5.19 -20.35 4.29
N ALA A 205 -6.37 -20.56 3.71
CA ALA A 205 -7.18 -19.54 3.06
C ALA A 205 -8.48 -19.35 3.87
N ILE A 206 -8.64 -18.18 4.49
CA ILE A 206 -9.75 -17.90 5.40
C ILE A 206 -10.63 -16.81 4.80
N LYS A 207 -11.93 -17.04 4.70
CA LYS A 207 -12.90 -16.06 4.20
C LYS A 207 -12.92 -14.83 5.10
N LEU A 208 -12.87 -13.66 4.47
CA LEU A 208 -12.98 -12.38 5.16
C LEU A 208 -14.46 -11.97 5.30
N PRO A 209 -14.87 -11.41 6.45
CA PRO A 209 -16.18 -10.80 6.64
C PRO A 209 -16.22 -9.39 6.01
N MET A 210 -15.77 -9.29 4.75
CA MET A 210 -15.78 -8.06 3.97
C MET A 210 -16.73 -8.19 2.77
N GLN A 211 -17.05 -7.06 2.14
CA GLN A 211 -17.81 -7.07 0.91
C GLN A 211 -17.17 -8.02 -0.11
N SER A 212 -17.99 -8.79 -0.81
CA SER A 212 -17.59 -9.67 -1.90
C SER A 212 -18.80 -9.95 -2.80
N GLY A 213 -18.62 -10.68 -3.90
CA GLY A 213 -19.70 -11.06 -4.81
C GLY A 213 -19.81 -10.18 -6.05
N LYS A 214 -18.86 -9.27 -6.27
CA LYS A 214 -18.71 -8.48 -7.50
C LYS A 214 -17.22 -8.32 -7.80
N ASN A 215 -16.89 -8.16 -9.07
CA ASN A 215 -15.49 -7.92 -9.50
C ASN A 215 -14.89 -6.61 -8.94
N SER A 216 -15.71 -5.72 -8.39
CA SER A 216 -15.29 -4.44 -7.81
C SER A 216 -15.18 -4.45 -6.28
N THR A 217 -15.54 -5.56 -5.61
CA THR A 217 -15.64 -5.63 -4.15
C THR A 217 -14.54 -6.49 -3.52
N GLY A 218 -14.21 -6.23 -2.26
CA GLY A 218 -13.34 -7.09 -1.46
C GLY A 218 -12.10 -6.39 -0.92
N ALA A 219 -11.18 -7.21 -0.42
CA ALA A 219 -9.91 -6.72 0.09
C ALA A 219 -9.00 -6.29 -1.08
N ASN A 220 -8.45 -5.10 -0.95
CA ASN A 220 -7.53 -4.49 -1.93
C ASN A 220 -6.09 -4.46 -1.44
N GLY A 221 -5.89 -4.57 -0.15
CA GLY A 221 -4.57 -4.55 0.44
C GLY A 221 -4.61 -4.80 1.94
N LEU A 222 -3.44 -4.85 2.53
CA LEU A 222 -3.27 -4.98 3.97
C LEU A 222 -2.05 -4.18 4.46
N VAL A 223 -2.10 -3.77 5.70
CA VAL A 223 -0.96 -3.17 6.39
C VAL A 223 -0.74 -3.89 7.72
N LEU A 224 0.53 -4.19 8.01
CA LEU A 224 0.92 -4.80 9.27
C LEU A 224 1.21 -3.73 10.32
N HIS A 225 0.73 -3.96 11.52
CA HIS A 225 1.20 -3.24 12.70
C HIS A 225 2.70 -3.48 12.90
N PRO A 226 3.47 -2.54 13.49
CA PRO A 226 4.91 -2.71 13.70
C PRO A 226 5.32 -3.99 14.44
N ASN A 227 4.43 -4.58 15.26
CA ASN A 227 4.69 -5.88 15.93
C ASN A 227 4.56 -7.11 15.01
N GLN A 228 4.07 -6.96 13.77
CA GLN A 228 3.83 -8.02 12.78
C GLN A 228 2.88 -9.15 13.24
N GLN A 229 2.09 -8.93 14.29
CA GLN A 229 1.16 -9.92 14.80
C GLN A 229 -0.31 -9.58 14.53
N GLN A 230 -0.55 -8.37 14.10
CA GLN A 230 -1.86 -7.84 13.76
C GLN A 230 -1.75 -6.80 12.66
N GLY A 231 -2.87 -6.35 12.13
CA GLY A 231 -2.89 -5.34 11.09
C GLY A 231 -4.30 -4.97 10.69
N ILE A 232 -4.38 -4.33 9.53
CA ILE A 232 -5.62 -3.85 8.96
C ILE A 232 -5.69 -4.32 7.51
N ILE A 233 -6.82 -4.89 7.11
CA ILE A 233 -7.19 -5.17 5.73
C ILE A 233 -8.04 -4.01 5.25
N ILE A 234 -7.78 -3.55 4.04
CA ILE A 234 -8.46 -2.42 3.41
C ILE A 234 -9.08 -2.86 2.10
N GLY A 235 -10.18 -2.21 1.70
CA GLY A 235 -10.90 -2.54 0.49
C GLY A 235 -12.21 -1.79 0.35
N GLY A 236 -13.29 -2.52 0.09
CA GLY A 236 -14.63 -1.99 -0.16
C GLY A 236 -15.10 -2.26 -1.58
N ASP A 237 -15.86 -1.33 -2.17
CA ASP A 237 -16.36 -1.39 -3.55
C ASP A 237 -15.81 -0.19 -4.34
N PHE A 238 -14.81 -0.40 -5.20
CA PHE A 238 -14.23 0.70 -5.99
C PHE A 238 -15.17 1.25 -7.07
N ALA A 239 -16.21 0.52 -7.44
CA ALA A 239 -17.25 1.01 -8.35
C ALA A 239 -18.33 1.85 -7.61
N ASN A 240 -18.40 1.72 -6.28
CA ASN A 240 -19.26 2.53 -5.40
C ASN A 240 -18.43 3.04 -4.22
N ASP A 241 -17.44 3.86 -4.54
CA ASP A 241 -16.34 4.23 -3.65
C ASP A 241 -16.74 5.04 -2.41
N LYS A 242 -17.97 5.52 -2.34
CA LYS A 242 -18.52 6.23 -1.17
C LYS A 242 -19.20 5.32 -0.14
N ARG A 243 -19.36 4.04 -0.47
CA ARG A 243 -19.95 3.06 0.44
C ARG A 243 -18.93 2.65 1.50
N SER A 244 -19.24 2.90 2.78
CA SER A 244 -18.32 2.71 3.92
C SER A 244 -18.41 1.34 4.57
N ASP A 245 -19.48 0.57 4.33
CA ASP A 245 -19.64 -0.74 4.99
C ASP A 245 -18.54 -1.70 4.58
N SER A 246 -17.90 -2.32 5.58
CA SER A 246 -16.87 -3.35 5.38
C SER A 246 -15.73 -2.93 4.45
N ALA A 247 -15.35 -1.64 4.48
CA ALA A 247 -14.20 -1.11 3.73
C ALA A 247 -12.86 -1.36 4.45
N ILE A 248 -12.90 -1.58 5.75
CA ILE A 248 -11.73 -1.87 6.60
C ILE A 248 -12.08 -2.98 7.60
N LEU A 249 -11.10 -3.82 7.89
CA LEU A 249 -11.20 -4.90 8.86
C LEU A 249 -9.89 -5.02 9.62
N LEU A 250 -9.95 -4.96 10.94
CA LEU A 250 -8.79 -5.24 11.79
C LEU A 250 -8.60 -6.76 11.90
N PHE A 251 -7.35 -7.22 11.97
CA PHE A 251 -7.06 -8.62 12.18
C PHE A 251 -5.91 -8.84 13.17
N SER A 252 -5.90 -10.00 13.84
CA SER A 252 -4.77 -10.55 14.59
C SER A 252 -4.42 -11.93 14.04
N LEU A 253 -3.13 -12.29 14.03
CA LEU A 253 -2.64 -13.56 13.47
C LEU A 253 -2.55 -14.67 14.52
N TYR A 254 -2.42 -14.32 15.79
CA TYR A 254 -2.12 -15.27 16.86
C TYR A 254 -3.05 -15.10 18.07
N PRO A 255 -3.37 -16.17 18.80
CA PRO A 255 -3.01 -17.59 18.54
C PRO A 255 -3.73 -18.19 17.33
N THR A 256 -4.86 -17.60 16.94
CA THR A 256 -5.64 -17.90 15.73
C THR A 256 -5.99 -16.59 15.04
N ILE A 257 -6.22 -16.64 13.73
CA ILE A 257 -6.65 -15.44 13.00
C ILE A 257 -8.03 -15.02 13.50
N LYS A 258 -8.12 -13.76 13.95
CA LYS A 258 -9.37 -13.13 14.39
C LYS A 258 -9.58 -11.82 13.63
N PHE A 259 -10.83 -11.48 13.43
CA PHE A 259 -11.24 -10.25 12.75
C PHE A 259 -12.10 -9.40 13.68
N THR A 260 -11.98 -8.08 13.53
CA THR A 260 -12.76 -7.10 14.30
C THR A 260 -13.14 -5.96 13.36
N ASP A 261 -14.41 -5.61 13.33
CA ASP A 261 -14.89 -4.44 12.60
C ASP A 261 -14.50 -3.15 13.33
N PRO A 262 -14.24 -2.05 12.61
CA PRO A 262 -14.09 -0.74 13.23
C PRO A 262 -15.42 -0.30 13.89
N VAL A 263 -15.34 0.47 14.96
CA VAL A 263 -16.51 1.09 15.62
C VAL A 263 -17.07 2.21 14.76
N THR A 264 -16.17 3.09 14.28
CA THR A 264 -16.49 4.12 13.30
C THR A 264 -15.67 3.86 12.04
N PRO A 265 -16.30 3.39 10.93
CA PRO A 265 -15.57 3.09 9.70
C PRO A 265 -15.04 4.35 9.01
N PRO A 266 -14.03 4.24 8.13
CA PRO A 266 -13.59 5.33 7.27
C PRO A 266 -14.63 5.66 6.20
N LEU A 267 -14.44 6.78 5.53
CA LEU A 267 -15.30 7.21 4.42
C LEU A 267 -15.03 6.38 3.16
N GLY A 268 -15.89 5.39 2.90
CA GLY A 268 -15.91 4.64 1.64
C GLY A 268 -14.68 3.77 1.37
N TYR A 269 -14.49 3.44 0.10
CA TYR A 269 -13.42 2.57 -0.41
C TYR A 269 -12.02 3.06 -0.07
N LYS A 270 -11.15 2.13 0.37
CA LYS A 270 -9.74 2.37 0.66
C LYS A 270 -8.83 1.44 -0.16
N SER A 271 -7.81 2.02 -0.78
CA SER A 271 -6.82 1.27 -1.56
C SER A 271 -5.48 1.10 -0.85
N ALA A 272 -5.16 1.95 0.13
CA ALA A 272 -3.94 1.85 0.91
C ALA A 272 -4.15 2.29 2.36
N ALA A 273 -3.33 1.73 3.26
CA ALA A 273 -3.18 2.21 4.64
C ALA A 273 -1.72 2.11 5.08
N VAL A 274 -1.34 2.93 6.06
CA VAL A 274 0.00 2.91 6.66
C VAL A 274 -0.07 3.27 8.14
N TYR A 275 0.64 2.50 8.98
CA TYR A 275 0.83 2.84 10.38
C TYR A 275 1.82 3.99 10.53
N LEU A 276 1.38 5.15 10.97
CA LEU A 276 2.22 6.30 11.30
C LEU A 276 2.91 6.09 12.66
N SER A 277 2.18 5.49 13.61
CA SER A 277 2.67 5.02 14.92
C SER A 277 1.94 3.70 15.27
N PRO A 278 2.25 3.02 16.38
CA PRO A 278 1.49 1.83 16.77
C PRO A 278 -0.01 2.05 16.93
N SER A 279 -0.46 3.25 17.27
CA SER A 279 -1.88 3.59 17.43
C SER A 279 -2.44 4.48 16.31
N THR A 280 -1.60 5.12 15.52
CA THR A 280 -2.05 6.07 14.48
C THR A 280 -1.93 5.45 13.11
N VAL A 281 -3.03 5.40 12.37
CA VAL A 281 -3.11 4.79 11.03
C VAL A 281 -3.73 5.79 10.07
N LEU A 282 -3.07 5.98 8.94
CA LEU A 282 -3.59 6.70 7.79
C LEU A 282 -4.16 5.72 6.77
N SER A 283 -5.33 5.99 6.21
CA SER A 283 -5.85 5.27 5.05
C SER A 283 -6.24 6.23 3.94
N CYS A 284 -6.10 5.79 2.70
CA CYS A 284 -6.50 6.56 1.54
C CYS A 284 -7.17 5.69 0.47
N GLY A 285 -8.01 6.33 -0.33
CA GLY A 285 -8.70 5.74 -1.47
C GLY A 285 -9.25 6.85 -2.38
N THR A 286 -10.03 6.49 -3.38
CA THR A 286 -10.72 7.47 -4.24
C THR A 286 -11.73 8.30 -3.45
N SER A 287 -12.25 7.77 -2.34
CA SER A 287 -13.20 8.44 -1.44
C SER A 287 -12.57 9.52 -0.54
N GLY A 288 -11.23 9.58 -0.43
CA GLY A 288 -10.53 10.54 0.43
C GLY A 288 -9.50 9.89 1.35
N VAL A 289 -9.05 10.68 2.32
CA VAL A 289 -8.04 10.31 3.31
C VAL A 289 -8.66 10.32 4.71
N ASP A 290 -8.47 9.24 5.44
CA ASP A 290 -8.96 9.09 6.80
C ASP A 290 -7.82 8.74 7.76
N LEU A 291 -7.95 9.20 8.99
CA LEU A 291 -7.00 8.96 10.08
C LEU A 291 -7.70 8.30 11.26
N SER A 292 -7.05 7.30 11.82
CA SER A 292 -7.37 6.71 13.13
C SER A 292 -6.23 6.96 14.09
N ILE A 293 -6.53 7.26 15.36
CA ILE A 293 -5.53 7.45 16.42
C ILE A 293 -5.59 6.34 17.49
N ASP A 294 -6.41 5.34 17.29
CA ASP A 294 -6.68 4.24 18.21
C ASP A 294 -6.53 2.85 17.56
N GLY A 295 -5.59 2.75 16.62
CA GLY A 295 -5.23 1.49 15.97
C GLY A 295 -6.20 1.01 14.90
N GLY A 296 -7.09 1.88 14.40
CA GLY A 296 -8.05 1.55 13.35
C GLY A 296 -9.47 1.30 13.85
N LEU A 297 -9.76 1.53 15.14
CA LEU A 297 -11.11 1.34 15.69
C LEU A 297 -12.05 2.49 15.29
N ASN A 298 -11.58 3.72 15.39
CA ASN A 298 -12.37 4.89 14.99
C ASN A 298 -11.63 5.72 13.95
N TRP A 299 -12.33 6.07 12.87
CA TRP A 299 -11.76 6.82 11.74
C TRP A 299 -12.41 8.18 11.60
N LYS A 300 -11.59 9.16 11.23
CA LYS A 300 -12.02 10.53 10.91
C LYS A 300 -11.51 10.90 9.53
N ASN A 301 -12.39 11.37 8.66
CA ASN A 301 -11.98 11.95 7.39
C ASN A 301 -11.23 13.25 7.60
N ILE A 302 -10.03 13.38 7.01
CA ILE A 302 -9.16 14.55 7.11
C ILE A 302 -8.97 15.24 5.75
N SER A 303 -9.33 14.57 4.63
CA SER A 303 -9.31 15.17 3.29
C SER A 303 -10.22 14.40 2.34
N ASN A 304 -10.95 15.13 1.50
CA ASN A 304 -11.78 14.56 0.43
C ASN A 304 -10.98 14.33 -0.88
N LEU A 305 -9.68 14.63 -0.91
CA LEU A 305 -8.84 14.36 -2.06
C LEU A 305 -8.54 12.88 -2.17
N GLY A 306 -8.83 12.30 -3.34
CA GLY A 306 -8.56 10.88 -3.60
C GLY A 306 -7.07 10.60 -3.87
N PHE A 307 -6.57 9.50 -3.30
CA PHE A 307 -5.25 8.95 -3.52
C PHE A 307 -5.36 7.43 -3.67
N HIS A 308 -4.32 6.80 -4.22
CA HIS A 308 -4.28 5.34 -4.40
C HIS A 308 -3.34 4.65 -3.41
N VAL A 309 -2.25 5.30 -3.05
CA VAL A 309 -1.18 4.72 -2.24
C VAL A 309 -0.63 5.74 -1.24
N ALA A 310 -0.15 5.26 -0.10
CA ALA A 310 0.51 6.07 0.93
C ALA A 310 1.69 5.31 1.53
N VAL A 311 2.77 6.03 1.84
CA VAL A 311 3.92 5.51 2.58
C VAL A 311 4.33 6.48 3.68
N LYS A 312 4.84 5.95 4.78
CA LYS A 312 5.41 6.71 5.88
C LYS A 312 6.91 6.94 5.66
N SER A 313 7.40 8.14 6.01
CA SER A 313 8.83 8.40 6.06
C SER A 313 9.53 7.57 7.14
N LEU A 314 10.77 7.13 6.88
CA LEU A 314 11.52 6.31 7.83
C LEU A 314 11.84 7.03 9.14
N ASP A 315 11.96 8.36 9.12
CA ASP A 315 12.14 9.17 10.33
C ASP A 315 10.84 9.46 11.09
N GLY A 316 9.70 9.00 10.55
CA GLY A 316 8.38 9.08 11.19
C GLY A 316 7.78 10.47 11.28
N LYS A 317 8.26 11.44 10.50
CA LYS A 317 7.82 12.85 10.60
C LYS A 317 6.68 13.22 9.66
N PHE A 318 6.53 12.44 8.57
CA PHE A 318 5.51 12.70 7.55
C PHE A 318 5.14 11.43 6.78
N ALA A 319 4.06 11.50 6.03
CA ALA A 319 3.68 10.51 5.04
C ALA A 319 3.57 11.16 3.66
N ILE A 320 3.84 10.39 2.61
CA ILE A 320 3.59 10.76 1.21
C ILE A 320 2.40 9.95 0.72
N LEU A 321 1.50 10.61 -0.02
CA LEU A 321 0.38 10.00 -0.71
C LEU A 321 0.52 10.25 -2.21
N ALA A 322 0.13 9.27 -3.04
CA ALA A 322 0.13 9.44 -4.48
C ALA A 322 -1.17 8.91 -5.11
N GLY A 323 -1.61 9.49 -6.24
CA GLY A 323 -2.91 9.17 -6.82
C GLY A 323 -3.08 9.62 -8.27
N GLY A 324 -4.33 9.80 -8.67
CA GLY A 324 -4.71 10.22 -10.02
C GLY A 324 -4.25 11.63 -10.37
N ASN A 325 -4.16 11.91 -11.67
CA ASN A 325 -3.69 13.20 -12.19
C ASN A 325 -2.27 13.57 -11.75
N GLY A 326 -1.40 12.56 -11.49
CA GLY A 326 -0.04 12.76 -11.00
C GLY A 326 0.02 13.43 -9.64
N ARG A 327 -1.08 13.39 -8.87
CA ARG A 327 -1.13 14.03 -7.56
C ARG A 327 -0.22 13.32 -6.58
N ILE A 328 0.66 14.09 -5.97
CA ILE A 328 1.47 13.69 -4.81
C ILE A 328 1.22 14.70 -3.70
N ALA A 329 1.00 14.22 -2.50
CA ALA A 329 0.77 15.06 -1.33
C ALA A 329 1.62 14.60 -0.14
N LYS A 330 1.85 15.53 0.77
CA LYS A 330 2.57 15.32 2.03
C LYS A 330 1.64 15.58 3.20
N LEU A 331 1.65 14.69 4.18
CA LEU A 331 0.96 14.83 5.45
C LEU A 331 1.98 14.93 6.56
N HIS A 332 1.99 16.01 7.32
CA HIS A 332 2.71 16.17 8.59
C HIS A 332 1.78 15.76 9.74
N TYR A 333 2.28 15.00 10.75
CA TYR A 333 1.48 14.46 11.85
C TYR A 333 2.26 14.43 13.18
#